data_85294d26480628d0b1161bc34012bc4e
#
_entry.id   85294d26480628d0b1161bc34012bc4e
#
_cell.length_a   1.000
_cell.length_b   1.000
_cell.length_c   1.000
_cell.angle_alpha   90.00
_cell.angle_beta   90.00
_cell.angle_gamma   90.00
#
_symmetry.space_group_name_H-M   'P 1'
#
loop_
_entity.id
_entity.type
_entity.pdbx_description
1 polymer ?
#
loop_
_entity_poly.entity_id
_entity_poly.type
_entity_poly.pdbx_seq_one_letter_code
_entity_poly.pdbx_strand_id
1 'polypeptide(L)'
;MKTIRIALAAAAVLAAGGAHAANLEAGKAKAQEVCQACHGMDGQSAASAEYPKIGGQHQDYLAKALRDYKSGARKNPVMGAMAAPLTVQDIDNVTAYYAKQPGVLASRY
;
A
#
# COMPACT_ATOMS: atom_id res chain seq x y z
N MET A 1 -44.01 47.19 8.25
CA MET A 1 -43.55 45.86 8.75
C MET A 1 -42.49 45.34 7.80
N LYS A 2 -41.25 45.29 8.25
CA LYS A 2 -40.16 44.76 7.46
C LYS A 2 -40.02 43.26 7.78
N THR A 3 -40.35 42.40 6.82
CA THR A 3 -40.12 40.97 6.96
C THR A 3 -38.64 40.65 6.78
N ILE A 4 -38.00 40.25 7.83
CA ILE A 4 -36.61 39.75 7.80
C ILE A 4 -36.66 38.35 7.21
N ARG A 5 -36.16 38.20 5.97
CA ARG A 5 -35.94 36.90 5.37
C ARG A 5 -34.59 36.39 5.87
N ILE A 6 -34.62 35.45 6.80
CA ILE A 6 -33.44 34.73 7.23
C ILE A 6 -33.17 33.70 6.14
N ALA A 7 -32.15 33.97 5.32
CA ALA A 7 -31.64 32.95 4.41
C ALA A 7 -30.81 31.95 5.23
N LEU A 8 -31.38 30.76 5.46
CA LEU A 8 -30.58 29.63 5.94
C LEU A 8 -29.64 29.19 4.82
N ALA A 9 -28.39 29.61 4.91
CA ALA A 9 -27.34 28.98 4.13
C ALA A 9 -27.09 27.60 4.71
N ALA A 10 -27.61 26.56 4.06
CA ALA A 10 -27.22 25.18 4.35
C ALA A 10 -25.76 25.03 3.89
N ALA A 11 -24.83 25.08 4.83
CA ALA A 11 -23.47 24.65 4.58
C ALA A 11 -23.50 23.13 4.36
N ALA A 12 -23.43 22.72 3.10
CA ALA A 12 -23.18 21.32 2.76
C ALA A 12 -21.76 20.99 3.23
N VAL A 13 -21.64 20.36 4.38
CA VAL A 13 -20.40 19.72 4.79
C VAL A 13 -20.24 18.53 3.88
N LEU A 14 -19.47 18.69 2.83
CA LEU A 14 -18.94 17.58 2.06
C LEU A 14 -17.98 16.85 3.00
N ALA A 15 -18.51 15.86 3.72
CA ALA A 15 -17.67 14.83 4.29
C ALA A 15 -16.98 14.15 3.12
N ALA A 16 -15.76 14.57 2.82
CA ALA A 16 -14.87 13.82 1.97
C ALA A 16 -14.61 12.49 2.71
N GLY A 17 -15.43 11.48 2.42
CA GLY A 17 -15.13 10.10 2.74
C GLY A 17 -13.84 9.79 2.01
N GLY A 18 -12.69 10.04 2.68
CA GLY A 18 -11.40 9.91 2.07
C GLY A 18 -11.09 8.46 1.80
N ALA A 19 -11.10 8.05 0.52
CA ALA A 19 -10.16 7.05 0.11
C ALA A 19 -8.77 7.62 0.43
N HIS A 20 -8.14 7.10 1.48
CA HIS A 20 -6.79 7.50 1.80
C HIS A 20 -5.88 7.06 0.67
N ALA A 21 -5.37 8.03 -0.11
CA ALA A 21 -4.31 7.76 -1.06
C ALA A 21 -3.12 7.14 -0.30
N ALA A 22 -2.49 6.14 -0.89
CA ALA A 22 -1.30 5.53 -0.32
C ALA A 22 -0.21 6.60 -0.12
N ASN A 23 0.46 6.56 1.02
CA ASN A 23 1.57 7.43 1.35
C ASN A 23 2.88 6.74 0.97
N LEU A 24 3.55 7.25 -0.07
CA LEU A 24 4.80 6.67 -0.56
C LEU A 24 5.96 6.77 0.42
N GLU A 25 6.05 7.86 1.18
CA GLU A 25 7.10 8.03 2.20
C GLU A 25 6.91 7.03 3.35
N ALA A 26 5.69 6.85 3.82
CA ALA A 26 5.36 5.83 4.82
C ALA A 26 5.58 4.41 4.27
N GLY A 27 5.30 4.19 3.00
CA GLY A 27 5.57 2.92 2.31
C GLY A 27 7.06 2.61 2.23
N LYS A 28 7.87 3.61 1.89
CA LYS A 28 9.33 3.49 1.90
C LYS A 28 9.87 3.15 3.29
N ALA A 29 9.39 3.83 4.32
CA ALA A 29 9.78 3.58 5.70
C ALA A 29 9.42 2.15 6.14
N LYS A 30 8.22 1.68 5.80
CA LYS A 30 7.78 0.31 6.09
C LYS A 30 8.59 -0.72 5.31
N ALA A 31 8.91 -0.47 4.05
CA ALA A 31 9.79 -1.32 3.25
C ALA A 31 11.17 -1.46 3.87
N GLN A 32 11.72 -0.36 4.36
CA GLN A 32 13.01 -0.33 5.05
C GLN A 32 12.99 -1.11 6.37
N GLU A 33 11.88 -1.04 7.09
CA GLU A 33 11.71 -1.73 8.38
C GLU A 33 11.53 -3.23 8.21
N VAL A 34 10.74 -3.68 7.23
CA VAL A 34 10.22 -5.05 7.17
C VAL A 34 10.67 -5.82 5.92
N CYS A 35 10.72 -5.19 4.75
CA CYS A 35 10.77 -5.91 3.48
C CYS A 35 12.17 -5.99 2.87
N GLN A 36 12.98 -4.97 3.08
CA GLN A 36 14.25 -4.80 2.35
C GLN A 36 15.28 -5.90 2.60
N ALA A 37 15.27 -6.49 3.78
CA ALA A 37 16.27 -7.50 4.14
C ALA A 37 16.25 -8.70 3.17
N CYS A 38 15.09 -9.01 2.63
CA CYS A 38 14.90 -10.13 1.70
C CYS A 38 14.70 -9.67 0.26
N HIS A 39 13.91 -8.62 0.04
CA HIS A 39 13.51 -8.17 -1.31
C HIS A 39 14.33 -7.00 -1.86
N GLY A 40 15.12 -6.34 -1.03
CA GLY A 40 15.79 -5.08 -1.38
C GLY A 40 14.85 -3.88 -1.33
N MET A 41 15.41 -2.67 -1.26
CA MET A 41 14.63 -1.43 -1.27
C MET A 41 14.00 -1.17 -2.64
N ASP A 42 14.64 -1.60 -3.71
CA ASP A 42 14.12 -1.48 -5.07
C ASP A 42 13.20 -2.64 -5.48
N GLY A 43 13.10 -3.69 -4.65
CA GLY A 43 12.38 -4.91 -4.97
C GLY A 43 13.01 -5.75 -6.08
N GLN A 44 14.24 -5.42 -6.51
CA GLN A 44 15.02 -6.14 -7.52
C GLN A 44 16.24 -6.81 -6.94
N SER A 45 16.81 -6.21 -5.89
CA SER A 45 18.08 -6.63 -5.26
C SER A 45 17.80 -7.61 -4.13
N ALA A 46 17.11 -8.71 -4.44
CA ALA A 46 16.81 -9.75 -3.47
C ALA A 46 18.09 -10.36 -2.87
N ALA A 47 18.06 -10.65 -1.58
CA ALA A 47 19.21 -11.21 -0.85
C ALA A 47 19.58 -12.62 -1.32
N SER A 48 18.65 -13.38 -1.88
CA SER A 48 18.89 -14.67 -2.51
C SER A 48 17.89 -14.93 -3.65
N ALA A 49 18.20 -15.93 -4.48
CA ALA A 49 17.32 -16.34 -5.58
C ALA A 49 15.96 -16.91 -5.10
N GLU A 50 15.85 -17.29 -3.84
CA GLU A 50 14.60 -17.79 -3.25
C GLU A 50 13.59 -16.67 -2.97
N TYR A 51 14.06 -15.43 -2.85
CA TYR A 51 13.20 -14.28 -2.62
C TYR A 51 12.77 -13.66 -3.95
N PRO A 52 11.48 -13.57 -4.23
CA PRO A 52 11.02 -13.05 -5.52
C PRO A 52 11.27 -11.55 -5.65
N LYS A 53 11.50 -11.13 -6.88
CA LYS A 53 11.49 -9.72 -7.24
C LYS A 53 10.07 -9.19 -7.18
N ILE A 54 9.89 -8.05 -6.54
CA ILE A 54 8.57 -7.41 -6.33
C ILE A 54 8.51 -5.97 -6.84
N GLY A 55 9.64 -5.38 -7.19
CA GLY A 55 9.71 -4.02 -7.72
C GLY A 55 9.06 -3.90 -9.09
N GLY A 56 8.20 -2.89 -9.27
CA GLY A 56 7.47 -2.64 -10.50
C GLY A 56 6.28 -3.56 -10.74
N GLN A 57 5.93 -4.43 -9.78
CA GLN A 57 4.71 -5.25 -9.84
C GLN A 57 3.47 -4.36 -9.64
N HIS A 58 2.32 -4.79 -10.15
CA HIS A 58 1.06 -4.08 -9.95
C HIS A 58 0.72 -3.99 -8.46
N GLN A 59 0.33 -2.80 -8.02
CA GLN A 59 0.02 -2.55 -6.61
C GLN A 59 -1.11 -3.42 -6.09
N ASP A 60 -2.18 -3.58 -6.84
CA ASP A 60 -3.33 -4.40 -6.45
C ASP A 60 -2.96 -5.88 -6.30
N TYR A 61 -2.08 -6.39 -7.16
CA TYR A 61 -1.55 -7.74 -7.03
C TYR A 61 -0.73 -7.91 -5.75
N LEU A 62 0.19 -6.99 -5.48
CA LEU A 62 1.00 -7.01 -4.27
C LEU A 62 0.13 -6.89 -3.00
N ALA A 63 -0.85 -6.01 -3.02
CA ALA A 63 -1.76 -5.81 -1.89
C ALA A 63 -2.59 -7.06 -1.63
N LYS A 64 -3.13 -7.68 -2.67
CA LYS A 64 -3.84 -8.96 -2.53
C LYS A 64 -2.95 -10.04 -1.96
N ALA A 65 -1.72 -10.17 -2.46
CA ALA A 65 -0.76 -11.16 -1.96
C ALA A 65 -0.49 -10.98 -0.46
N LEU A 66 -0.23 -9.75 0.00
CA LEU A 66 -0.01 -9.48 1.41
C LEU A 66 -1.24 -9.77 2.27
N ARG A 67 -2.42 -9.39 1.82
CA ARG A 67 -3.67 -9.72 2.53
C ARG A 67 -3.88 -11.22 2.63
N ASP A 68 -3.59 -11.94 1.57
CA ASP A 68 -3.75 -13.40 1.53
C ASP A 68 -2.72 -14.09 2.44
N TYR A 69 -1.49 -13.63 2.51
CA TYR A 69 -0.52 -14.11 3.49
C TYR A 69 -0.96 -13.80 4.93
N LYS A 70 -1.47 -12.60 5.17
CA LYS A 70 -1.94 -12.19 6.48
C LYS A 70 -3.12 -13.02 6.96
N SER A 71 -4.06 -13.34 6.09
CA SER A 71 -5.25 -14.16 6.41
C SER A 71 -4.97 -15.65 6.45
N GLY A 72 -3.87 -16.12 5.85
CA GLY A 72 -3.57 -17.53 5.66
C GLY A 72 -4.18 -18.14 4.39
N ALA A 73 -4.87 -17.32 3.56
CA ALA A 73 -5.39 -17.79 2.27
C ALA A 73 -4.26 -18.19 1.30
N ARG A 74 -3.11 -17.51 1.39
CA ARG A 74 -1.86 -17.89 0.74
C ARG A 74 -0.87 -18.31 1.81
N LYS A 75 -0.35 -19.53 1.70
CA LYS A 75 0.48 -20.14 2.74
C LYS A 75 1.96 -20.00 2.42
N ASN A 76 2.65 -19.28 3.27
CA ASN A 76 4.10 -19.21 3.33
C ASN A 76 4.49 -18.81 4.76
N PRO A 77 5.27 -19.63 5.49
CA PRO A 77 5.57 -19.34 6.89
C PRO A 77 6.31 -18.02 7.10
N VAL A 78 7.22 -17.66 6.20
CA VAL A 78 7.99 -16.42 6.28
C VAL A 78 7.10 -15.22 5.96
N MET A 79 6.45 -15.21 4.80
CA MET A 79 5.58 -14.09 4.40
C MET A 79 4.34 -13.97 5.28
N GLY A 80 3.80 -15.07 5.77
CA GLY A 80 2.71 -15.04 6.75
C GLY A 80 3.12 -14.32 8.03
N ALA A 81 4.31 -14.60 8.55
CA ALA A 81 4.85 -13.91 9.72
C ALA A 81 5.13 -12.41 9.45
N MET A 82 5.65 -12.09 8.26
CA MET A 82 5.93 -10.71 7.88
C MET A 82 4.66 -9.89 7.67
N ALA A 83 3.63 -10.47 7.09
CA ALA A 83 2.36 -9.79 6.80
C ALA A 83 1.44 -9.67 8.02
N ALA A 84 1.55 -10.57 8.99
CA ALA A 84 0.66 -10.63 10.15
C ALA A 84 0.52 -9.30 10.91
N PRO A 85 1.60 -8.56 11.23
CA PRO A 85 1.51 -7.29 11.96
C PRO A 85 1.12 -6.09 11.08
N LEU A 86 1.06 -6.22 9.76
CA LEU A 86 0.77 -5.10 8.87
C LEU A 86 -0.70 -4.69 8.97
N THR A 87 -0.93 -3.40 9.10
CA THR A 87 -2.27 -2.82 8.99
C THR A 87 -2.70 -2.72 7.53
N VAL A 88 -3.99 -2.47 7.29
CA VAL A 88 -4.50 -2.19 5.93
C VAL A 88 -3.74 -1.02 5.31
N GLN A 89 -3.49 0.04 6.09
CA GLN A 89 -2.75 1.21 5.61
C GLN A 89 -1.27 0.88 5.31
N ASP A 90 -0.62 0.06 6.13
CA ASP A 90 0.74 -0.41 5.86
C ASP A 90 0.81 -1.17 4.53
N ILE A 91 -0.14 -2.05 4.29
CA ILE A 91 -0.22 -2.82 3.04
C ILE A 91 -0.39 -1.88 1.84
N ASP A 92 -1.31 -0.92 1.92
CA ASP A 92 -1.52 0.05 0.84
C ASP A 92 -0.27 0.89 0.57
N ASN A 93 0.38 1.35 1.62
CA ASN A 93 1.57 2.21 1.51
C ASN A 93 2.77 1.46 0.94
N VAL A 94 3.09 0.28 1.47
CA VAL A 94 4.28 -0.46 1.04
C VAL A 94 4.12 -1.03 -0.36
N THR A 95 2.92 -1.45 -0.73
CA THR A 95 2.66 -1.95 -2.09
C THR A 95 2.68 -0.83 -3.13
N ALA A 96 2.20 0.36 -2.79
CA ALA A 96 2.35 1.54 -3.64
C ALA A 96 3.83 1.89 -3.85
N TYR A 97 4.63 1.82 -2.80
CA TYR A 97 6.06 2.06 -2.89
C TYR A 97 6.75 1.08 -3.85
N TYR A 98 6.57 -0.23 -3.67
CA TYR A 98 7.21 -1.23 -4.53
C TYR A 98 6.67 -1.21 -5.95
N ALA A 99 5.39 -0.95 -6.16
CA ALA A 99 4.80 -0.85 -7.50
C ALA A 99 5.44 0.26 -8.34
N LYS A 100 5.92 1.33 -7.72
CA LYS A 100 6.58 2.45 -8.39
C LYS A 100 8.08 2.25 -8.61
N GLN A 101 8.66 1.20 -8.07
CA GLN A 101 10.07 0.92 -8.31
C GLN A 101 10.27 0.46 -9.76
N PRO A 102 11.34 0.93 -10.44
CA PRO A 102 11.67 0.43 -11.77
C PRO A 102 12.12 -1.02 -11.69
N GLY A 103 11.81 -1.79 -12.72
CA GLY A 103 12.22 -3.19 -12.78
C GLY A 103 11.62 -3.94 -13.96
N VAL A 104 11.98 -5.22 -14.07
CA VAL A 104 11.54 -6.08 -15.17
C VAL A 104 10.03 -6.36 -15.16
N LEU A 105 9.39 -6.18 -14.01
CA LEU A 105 7.94 -6.36 -13.84
C LEU A 105 7.15 -5.08 -14.12
N ALA A 106 7.82 -3.92 -14.25
CA ALA A 106 7.15 -2.65 -14.50
C ALA A 106 6.44 -2.70 -15.85
N SER A 107 5.16 -2.32 -15.86
CA SER A 107 4.40 -2.15 -17.09
C SER A 107 5.00 -1.01 -17.91
N ARG A 108 5.19 -1.24 -19.20
CA ARG A 108 5.75 -0.26 -20.14
C ARG A 108 4.66 0.43 -20.97
N TYR A 109 3.46 0.52 -20.46
CA TYR A 109 2.35 1.20 -21.13
C TYR A 109 2.21 2.61 -20.65
#